data_fc47a260649f4293d8068d3ec7357dfa
#
_entry.id   fc47a260649f4293d8068d3ec7357dfa
#
_cell.length_a   1.000
_cell.length_b   1.000
_cell.length_c   1.000
_cell.angle_alpha   90.00
_cell.angle_beta   90.00
_cell.angle_gamma   90.00
#
_symmetry.space_group_name_H-M   'P 1'
#
loop_
_entity.id
_entity.type
_entity.pdbx_description
1 polymer ?
#
loop_
_entity_poly.entity_id
_entity_poly.type
_entity_poly.pdbx_seq_one_letter_code
_entity_poly.pdbx_strand_id
1 'polypeptide(L)'
;APAFAETFTFTAIPDQDESALKARFGKIASYLSKELGVTVKYIPVKSYSAAVTAFRNNQVQLAWFGGLSGVRARNLVKGSQAIAQGLEDKAFKTYFIAHSSTGLKKSAKLPKAVQGKTFTFGSKGSTSGRLMPEFHIRKSFGKAPQKVFSRVGFSGDHSRTIALVQSG
;
A
#
# COMPACT_ATOMS: atom_id res chain seq x y z
N ALA A 1 32.01 -24.07 17.36
CA ALA A 1 31.83 -22.79 16.65
C ALA A 1 30.51 -22.15 17.13
N PRO A 2 30.48 -20.87 17.49
CA PRO A 2 29.20 -20.22 17.78
C PRO A 2 28.36 -20.25 16.51
N ALA A 3 27.21 -20.92 16.56
CA ALA A 3 26.20 -20.79 15.54
C ALA A 3 25.78 -19.31 15.56
N PHE A 4 26.12 -18.56 14.53
CA PHE A 4 25.54 -17.24 14.33
C PHE A 4 24.04 -17.43 14.24
N ALA A 5 23.31 -16.95 15.23
CA ALA A 5 21.86 -17.00 15.21
C ALA A 5 21.40 -16.24 13.97
N GLU A 6 20.81 -16.96 13.01
CA GLU A 6 20.39 -16.39 11.74
C GLU A 6 19.33 -15.32 12.01
N THR A 7 19.61 -14.08 11.58
CA THR A 7 18.66 -12.99 11.73
C THR A 7 17.59 -13.12 10.65
N PHE A 8 16.34 -13.34 11.04
CA PHE A 8 15.21 -13.33 10.15
C PHE A 8 14.76 -11.88 9.90
N THR A 9 14.69 -11.48 8.64
CA THR A 9 14.30 -10.12 8.28
C THR A 9 12.97 -10.08 7.54
N PHE A 10 12.18 -9.04 7.81
CA PHE A 10 10.97 -8.79 7.07
C PHE A 10 10.75 -7.30 6.79
N THR A 11 9.90 -7.02 5.80
CA THR A 11 9.48 -5.68 5.44
C THR A 11 7.97 -5.58 5.32
N ALA A 12 7.47 -4.38 5.09
CA ALA A 12 6.09 -4.09 4.75
C ALA A 12 6.02 -3.01 3.67
N ILE A 13 4.96 -3.03 2.86
CA ILE A 13 4.66 -1.90 1.97
C ILE A 13 4.47 -0.64 2.81
N PRO A 14 5.07 0.50 2.43
CA PRO A 14 4.93 1.75 3.16
C PRO A 14 3.60 2.44 2.81
N ASP A 15 2.50 1.95 3.38
CA ASP A 15 1.13 2.43 3.15
C ASP A 15 0.75 3.64 4.01
N GLN A 16 1.54 3.92 5.03
CA GLN A 16 1.37 5.03 5.99
C GLN A 16 2.71 5.77 6.19
N ASP A 17 2.72 6.73 7.11
CA ASP A 17 3.97 7.38 7.52
C ASP A 17 4.95 6.41 8.19
N GLU A 18 6.24 6.74 8.11
CA GLU A 18 7.32 5.84 8.53
C GLU A 18 7.32 5.58 10.03
N SER A 19 6.93 6.55 10.86
CA SER A 19 6.91 6.40 12.33
C SER A 19 5.81 5.44 12.77
N ALA A 20 4.61 5.55 12.18
CA ALA A 20 3.51 4.62 12.43
C ALA A 20 3.87 3.19 12.02
N LEU A 21 4.53 3.03 10.88
CA LEU A 21 5.00 1.72 10.41
C LEU A 21 6.06 1.11 11.32
N LYS A 22 7.05 1.90 11.75
CA LYS A 22 8.09 1.44 12.71
C LYS A 22 7.48 1.00 14.04
N ALA A 23 6.51 1.75 14.57
CA ALA A 23 5.82 1.39 15.80
C ALA A 23 5.02 0.10 15.65
N ARG A 24 4.25 -0.06 14.56
CA ARG A 24 3.45 -1.26 14.28
C ARG A 24 4.33 -2.49 14.07
N PHE A 25 5.24 -2.43 13.12
CA PHE A 25 6.04 -3.58 12.72
C PHE A 25 7.18 -3.89 13.69
N GLY A 26 7.61 -2.91 14.51
CA GLY A 26 8.48 -3.16 15.65
C GLY A 26 7.85 -4.11 16.69
N LYS A 27 6.56 -3.94 16.98
CA LYS A 27 5.81 -4.86 17.85
C LYS A 27 5.72 -6.28 17.24
N ILE A 28 5.48 -6.35 15.93
CA ILE A 28 5.45 -7.63 15.21
C ILE A 28 6.83 -8.29 15.24
N ALA A 29 7.92 -7.54 15.03
CA ALA A 29 9.27 -8.06 15.13
C ALA A 29 9.57 -8.64 16.51
N SER A 30 9.19 -7.95 17.58
CA SER A 30 9.37 -8.43 18.96
C SER A 30 8.55 -9.70 19.23
N TYR A 31 7.30 -9.73 18.78
CA TYR A 31 6.44 -10.91 18.89
C TYR A 31 7.04 -12.12 18.16
N LEU A 32 7.40 -11.94 16.88
CA LEU A 32 7.98 -13.02 16.08
C LEU A 32 9.33 -13.49 16.64
N SER A 33 10.17 -12.58 17.18
CA SER A 33 11.43 -12.98 17.83
C SER A 33 11.18 -13.89 19.00
N LYS A 34 10.18 -13.60 19.82
CA LYS A 34 9.80 -14.42 20.98
C LYS A 34 9.27 -15.79 20.56
N GLU A 35 8.33 -15.81 19.60
CA GLU A 35 7.67 -17.04 19.18
C GLU A 35 8.60 -17.99 18.40
N LEU A 36 9.53 -17.42 17.61
CA LEU A 36 10.44 -18.20 16.76
C LEU A 36 11.78 -18.53 17.43
N GLY A 37 12.09 -17.91 18.56
CA GLY A 37 13.38 -18.09 19.25
C GLY A 37 14.60 -17.61 18.47
N VAL A 38 14.40 -16.71 17.49
CA VAL A 38 15.47 -16.12 16.66
C VAL A 38 15.35 -14.60 16.63
N THR A 39 16.43 -13.91 16.28
CA THR A 39 16.34 -12.46 16.08
C THR A 39 15.52 -12.14 14.83
N VAL A 40 14.41 -11.42 14.99
CA VAL A 40 13.60 -10.93 13.87
C VAL A 40 13.73 -9.42 13.77
N LYS A 41 13.98 -8.89 12.56
CA LYS A 41 14.13 -7.45 12.31
C LYS A 41 13.18 -6.96 11.24
N TYR A 42 12.50 -5.87 11.51
CA TYR A 42 11.75 -5.11 10.51
C TYR A 42 12.69 -4.18 9.75
N ILE A 43 12.67 -4.26 8.43
CA ILE A 43 13.46 -3.42 7.52
C ILE A 43 12.50 -2.46 6.81
N PRO A 44 12.48 -1.16 7.15
CA PRO A 44 11.66 -0.19 6.46
C PRO A 44 12.16 0.06 5.03
N VAL A 45 11.23 0.31 4.12
CA VAL A 45 11.51 0.63 2.71
C VAL A 45 10.79 1.91 2.30
N LYS A 46 11.26 2.57 1.23
CA LYS A 46 10.76 3.89 0.81
C LYS A 46 9.60 3.83 -0.18
N SER A 47 9.30 2.67 -0.75
CA SER A 47 8.20 2.52 -1.72
C SER A 47 7.67 1.09 -1.78
N TYR A 48 6.48 0.92 -2.35
CA TYR A 48 5.91 -0.40 -2.62
C TYR A 48 6.80 -1.24 -3.54
N SER A 49 7.41 -0.62 -4.54
CA SER A 49 8.34 -1.31 -5.44
C SER A 49 9.61 -1.73 -4.71
N ALA A 50 10.12 -0.92 -3.78
CA ALA A 50 11.27 -1.28 -2.97
C ALA A 50 11.00 -2.50 -2.08
N ALA A 51 9.79 -2.64 -1.50
CA ALA A 51 9.40 -3.84 -0.76
C ALA A 51 9.44 -5.09 -1.65
N VAL A 52 8.88 -5.01 -2.85
CA VAL A 52 8.90 -6.13 -3.83
C VAL A 52 10.34 -6.46 -4.24
N THR A 53 11.19 -5.46 -4.47
CA THR A 53 12.59 -5.65 -4.83
C THR A 53 13.39 -6.29 -3.70
N ALA A 54 13.22 -5.85 -2.45
CA ALA A 54 13.89 -6.43 -1.29
C ALA A 54 13.52 -7.91 -1.12
N PHE A 55 12.24 -8.26 -1.31
CA PHE A 55 11.78 -9.64 -1.26
C PHE A 55 12.35 -10.48 -2.41
N ARG A 56 12.32 -9.95 -3.64
CA ARG A 56 12.90 -10.64 -4.82
C ARG A 56 14.39 -10.93 -4.65
N ASN A 57 15.14 -9.99 -4.08
CA ASN A 57 16.58 -10.10 -3.90
C ASN A 57 16.98 -10.86 -2.62
N ASN A 58 16.03 -11.49 -1.94
CA ASN A 58 16.24 -12.20 -0.67
C ASN A 58 16.88 -11.33 0.44
N GLN A 59 16.67 -10.02 0.37
CA GLN A 59 17.08 -9.10 1.44
C GLN A 59 16.13 -9.19 2.64
N VAL A 60 14.93 -9.70 2.42
CA VAL A 60 13.94 -10.05 3.44
C VAL A 60 13.29 -11.38 3.08
N GLN A 61 12.99 -12.19 4.08
CA GLN A 61 12.39 -13.53 3.91
C GLN A 61 10.88 -13.51 4.04
N LEU A 62 10.33 -12.46 4.66
CA LEU A 62 8.89 -12.24 4.82
C LEU A 62 8.55 -10.81 4.43
N ALA A 63 7.35 -10.59 3.90
CA ALA A 63 6.89 -9.24 3.60
C ALA A 63 5.37 -9.12 3.77
N TRP A 64 4.95 -8.00 4.37
CA TRP A 64 3.55 -7.61 4.41
C TRP A 64 3.20 -6.86 3.13
N PHE A 65 2.40 -7.50 2.28
CA PHE A 65 2.00 -6.96 0.99
C PHE A 65 0.48 -6.71 0.92
N GLY A 66 0.09 -5.76 0.11
CA GLY A 66 -1.29 -5.68 -0.38
C GLY A 66 -1.53 -6.67 -1.54
N GLY A 67 -2.77 -6.76 -2.01
CA GLY A 67 -3.14 -7.71 -3.08
C GLY A 67 -2.28 -7.57 -4.34
N LEU A 68 -2.16 -6.35 -4.89
CA LEU A 68 -1.39 -6.11 -6.11
C LEU A 68 0.12 -6.34 -5.90
N SER A 69 0.70 -5.77 -4.85
CA SER A 69 2.13 -5.95 -4.56
C SER A 69 2.48 -7.39 -4.22
N GLY A 70 1.61 -8.10 -3.48
CA GLY A 70 1.78 -9.52 -3.18
C GLY A 70 1.73 -10.41 -4.42
N VAL A 71 0.81 -10.17 -5.35
CA VAL A 71 0.79 -10.88 -6.64
C VAL A 71 2.08 -10.63 -7.43
N ARG A 72 2.53 -9.37 -7.50
CA ARG A 72 3.80 -9.04 -8.17
C ARG A 72 5.00 -9.73 -7.53
N ALA A 73 5.07 -9.74 -6.20
CA ALA A 73 6.16 -10.41 -5.48
C ALA A 73 6.17 -11.92 -5.77
N ARG A 74 5.02 -12.59 -5.67
CA ARG A 74 4.92 -14.03 -5.95
C ARG A 74 5.22 -14.40 -7.40
N ASN A 75 4.89 -13.55 -8.36
CA ASN A 75 5.26 -13.77 -9.76
C ASN A 75 6.78 -13.70 -10.00
N LEU A 76 7.49 -12.90 -9.18
CA LEU A 76 8.94 -12.72 -9.29
C LEU A 76 9.75 -13.74 -8.47
N VAL A 77 9.15 -14.29 -7.41
CA VAL A 77 9.80 -15.25 -6.50
C VAL A 77 9.01 -16.56 -6.51
N LYS A 78 9.42 -17.46 -7.37
CA LYS A 78 8.80 -18.80 -7.47
C LYS A 78 8.88 -19.54 -6.15
N GLY A 79 7.81 -20.22 -5.76
CA GLY A 79 7.72 -20.96 -4.51
C GLY A 79 7.32 -20.11 -3.29
N SER A 80 7.30 -18.78 -3.41
CA SER A 80 6.78 -17.93 -2.35
C SER A 80 5.28 -18.07 -2.19
N GLN A 81 4.79 -18.00 -0.94
CA GLN A 81 3.39 -18.24 -0.61
C GLN A 81 2.83 -17.13 0.29
N ALA A 82 1.53 -16.88 0.19
CA ALA A 82 0.81 -16.08 1.18
C ALA A 82 0.47 -16.99 2.36
N ILE A 83 1.00 -16.70 3.54
CA ILE A 83 0.88 -17.54 4.74
C ILE A 83 -0.05 -16.98 5.80
N ALA A 84 -0.33 -15.66 5.76
CA ALA A 84 -1.21 -15.00 6.72
C ALA A 84 -1.91 -13.82 6.07
N GLN A 85 -3.05 -13.43 6.65
CA GLN A 85 -3.85 -12.30 6.21
C GLN A 85 -4.49 -11.62 7.43
N GLY A 86 -4.60 -10.29 7.42
CA GLY A 86 -5.38 -9.56 8.40
C GLY A 86 -6.88 -9.87 8.26
N LEU A 87 -7.59 -9.96 9.37
CA LEU A 87 -9.05 -10.21 9.37
C LEU A 87 -9.80 -9.16 8.56
N GLU A 88 -9.38 -7.90 8.67
CA GLU A 88 -9.96 -6.74 7.99
C GLU A 88 -9.76 -6.77 6.47
N ASP A 89 -8.69 -7.43 5.98
CA ASP A 89 -8.33 -7.44 4.56
C ASP A 89 -9.39 -8.09 3.68
N LYS A 90 -10.18 -9.02 4.24
CA LYS A 90 -11.30 -9.68 3.55
C LYS A 90 -12.44 -8.72 3.19
N ALA A 91 -12.57 -7.63 3.94
CA ALA A 91 -13.63 -6.63 3.78
C ALA A 91 -13.07 -5.22 3.56
N PHE A 92 -11.81 -5.13 3.14
CA PHE A 92 -11.11 -3.85 2.97
C PHE A 92 -11.81 -2.99 1.92
N LYS A 93 -12.05 -1.72 2.26
CA LYS A 93 -12.72 -0.75 1.38
C LYS A 93 -11.79 0.40 1.06
N THR A 94 -11.86 0.89 -0.16
CA THR A 94 -11.25 2.16 -0.55
C THR A 94 -12.32 3.24 -0.69
N TYR A 95 -11.94 4.48 -0.41
CA TYR A 95 -12.82 5.63 -0.50
C TYR A 95 -12.18 6.70 -1.38
N PHE A 96 -13.00 7.34 -2.21
CA PHE A 96 -12.64 8.61 -2.81
C PHE A 96 -12.95 9.71 -1.80
N ILE A 97 -11.99 10.56 -1.53
CA ILE A 97 -12.15 11.72 -0.65
C ILE A 97 -11.92 13.00 -1.45
N ALA A 98 -12.55 14.08 -1.03
CA ALA A 98 -12.45 15.37 -1.69
C ALA A 98 -12.39 16.48 -0.65
N HIS A 99 -11.61 17.52 -0.92
CA HIS A 99 -11.60 18.73 -0.11
C HIS A 99 -12.96 19.45 -0.18
N SER A 100 -13.38 20.07 0.90
CA SER A 100 -14.69 20.75 1.00
C SER A 100 -14.90 21.83 -0.04
N SER A 101 -13.84 22.54 -0.46
CA SER A 101 -13.89 23.59 -1.50
C SER A 101 -14.33 23.07 -2.88
N THR A 102 -14.29 21.76 -3.11
CA THR A 102 -14.75 21.16 -4.37
C THR A 102 -16.28 21.20 -4.52
N GLY A 103 -17.01 21.41 -3.43
CA GLY A 103 -18.47 21.33 -3.40
C GLY A 103 -19.06 19.93 -3.57
N LEU A 104 -18.21 18.89 -3.69
CA LEU A 104 -18.67 17.51 -3.84
C LEU A 104 -19.35 17.02 -2.57
N LYS A 105 -20.40 16.24 -2.74
CA LYS A 105 -21.16 15.63 -1.64
C LYS A 105 -20.93 14.11 -1.62
N LYS A 106 -21.17 13.49 -0.45
CA LYS A 106 -21.15 12.04 -0.31
C LYS A 106 -22.09 11.39 -1.33
N SER A 107 -21.58 10.40 -2.06
CA SER A 107 -22.32 9.69 -3.09
C SER A 107 -21.86 8.23 -3.17
N ALA A 108 -22.78 7.32 -3.49
CA ALA A 108 -22.47 5.92 -3.73
C ALA A 108 -21.76 5.67 -5.08
N LYS A 109 -21.82 6.64 -5.99
CA LYS A 109 -21.19 6.59 -7.33
C LYS A 109 -20.29 7.80 -7.50
N LEU A 110 -19.26 7.69 -8.34
CA LEU A 110 -18.44 8.83 -8.73
C LEU A 110 -19.30 9.83 -9.50
N PRO A 111 -19.51 11.05 -8.95
CA PRO A 111 -20.36 12.05 -9.60
C PRO A 111 -19.64 12.66 -10.81
N LYS A 112 -20.41 13.05 -11.83
CA LYS A 112 -19.86 13.71 -13.03
C LYS A 112 -19.07 14.98 -12.70
N ALA A 113 -19.38 15.65 -11.59
CA ALA A 113 -18.72 16.87 -11.11
C ALA A 113 -17.24 16.66 -10.69
N VAL A 114 -16.73 15.43 -10.63
CA VAL A 114 -15.28 15.21 -10.44
C VAL A 114 -14.47 15.49 -11.70
N GLN A 115 -15.10 15.48 -12.88
CA GLN A 115 -14.40 15.72 -14.15
C GLN A 115 -13.76 17.11 -14.16
N GLY A 116 -12.55 17.19 -14.70
CA GLY A 116 -11.79 18.43 -14.78
C GLY A 116 -11.12 18.89 -13.47
N LYS A 117 -11.39 18.21 -12.33
CA LYS A 117 -10.69 18.49 -11.07
C LYS A 117 -9.30 17.86 -11.06
N THR A 118 -8.45 18.30 -10.16
CA THR A 118 -7.16 17.61 -9.89
C THR A 118 -7.42 16.33 -9.07
N PHE A 119 -6.60 15.31 -9.30
CA PHE A 119 -6.73 14.01 -8.64
C PHE A 119 -5.38 13.41 -8.31
N THR A 120 -5.25 12.75 -7.18
CA THR A 120 -4.08 11.95 -6.84
C THR A 120 -4.48 10.54 -6.43
N PHE A 121 -3.77 9.56 -6.98
CA PHE A 121 -3.71 8.22 -6.43
C PHE A 121 -2.76 8.17 -5.23
N GLY A 122 -2.78 7.07 -4.49
CA GLY A 122 -1.74 6.72 -3.52
C GLY A 122 -0.47 6.21 -4.20
N SER A 123 0.05 5.06 -3.79
CA SER A 123 1.18 4.41 -4.47
C SER A 123 0.74 3.74 -5.78
N LYS A 124 1.61 3.78 -6.80
CA LYS A 124 1.42 3.03 -8.06
C LYS A 124 1.28 1.52 -7.86
N GLY A 125 1.82 0.97 -6.77
CA GLY A 125 1.75 -0.46 -6.42
C GLY A 125 0.60 -0.83 -5.48
N SER A 126 -0.24 0.13 -5.09
CA SER A 126 -1.34 -0.08 -4.15
C SER A 126 -2.59 -0.62 -4.82
N THR A 127 -3.21 -1.63 -4.20
CA THR A 127 -4.53 -2.13 -4.60
C THR A 127 -5.61 -1.08 -4.34
N SER A 128 -5.69 -0.59 -3.11
CA SER A 128 -6.72 0.36 -2.66
C SER A 128 -6.41 1.81 -3.03
N GLY A 129 -5.13 2.18 -3.12
CA GLY A 129 -4.72 3.53 -3.48
C GLY A 129 -4.58 3.78 -4.98
N ARG A 130 -4.58 2.73 -5.81
CA ARG A 130 -4.41 2.89 -7.26
C ARG A 130 -5.24 1.94 -8.10
N LEU A 131 -5.07 0.62 -7.96
CA LEU A 131 -5.67 -0.34 -8.90
C LEU A 131 -7.21 -0.26 -8.90
N MET A 132 -7.82 -0.39 -7.74
CA MET A 132 -9.28 -0.36 -7.62
C MET A 132 -9.88 1.03 -7.88
N PRO A 133 -9.33 2.14 -7.37
CA PRO A 133 -9.77 3.47 -7.79
C PRO A 133 -9.73 3.69 -9.30
N GLU A 134 -8.65 3.30 -9.97
CA GLU A 134 -8.56 3.42 -11.43
C GLU A 134 -9.61 2.58 -12.15
N PHE A 135 -9.84 1.34 -11.69
CA PHE A 135 -10.90 0.49 -12.23
C PHE A 135 -12.27 1.18 -12.15
N HIS A 136 -12.60 1.75 -10.98
CA HIS A 136 -13.88 2.43 -10.79
C HIS A 136 -14.01 3.72 -11.61
N ILE A 137 -12.93 4.50 -11.76
CA ILE A 137 -12.91 5.67 -12.64
C ILE A 137 -13.19 5.25 -14.08
N ARG A 138 -12.47 4.24 -14.59
CA ARG A 138 -12.67 3.73 -15.96
C ARG A 138 -14.07 3.17 -16.15
N LYS A 139 -14.60 2.42 -15.19
CA LYS A 139 -15.96 1.89 -15.23
C LYS A 139 -17.02 3.00 -15.25
N SER A 140 -16.81 4.08 -14.49
CA SER A 140 -17.78 5.18 -14.38
C SER A 140 -17.79 6.10 -15.59
N PHE A 141 -16.64 6.33 -16.22
CA PHE A 141 -16.49 7.35 -17.27
C PHE A 141 -16.10 6.77 -18.65
N GLY A 142 -15.81 5.49 -18.76
CA GLY A 142 -15.34 4.88 -20.02
C GLY A 142 -14.00 5.40 -20.50
N LYS A 143 -13.24 6.10 -19.65
CA LYS A 143 -12.02 6.82 -20.01
C LYS A 143 -10.91 6.57 -18.99
N ALA A 144 -9.67 6.74 -19.42
CA ALA A 144 -8.52 6.76 -18.51
C ALA A 144 -8.57 7.97 -17.56
N PRO A 145 -8.05 7.88 -16.33
CA PRO A 145 -8.06 8.98 -15.37
C PRO A 145 -7.53 10.30 -15.94
N GLN A 146 -6.49 10.26 -16.77
CA GLN A 146 -5.89 11.43 -17.42
C GLN A 146 -6.83 12.13 -18.43
N LYS A 147 -7.92 11.49 -18.82
CA LYS A 147 -8.98 12.06 -19.68
C LYS A 147 -10.23 12.47 -18.89
N VAL A 148 -10.27 12.14 -17.60
CA VAL A 148 -11.34 12.52 -16.68
C VAL A 148 -10.95 13.74 -15.86
N PHE A 149 -9.73 13.76 -15.34
CA PHE A 149 -9.20 14.81 -14.46
C PHE A 149 -8.27 15.74 -15.24
N SER A 150 -8.19 17.00 -14.82
CA SER A 150 -7.26 17.99 -15.39
C SER A 150 -5.81 17.64 -15.09
N ARG A 151 -5.56 17.03 -13.92
CA ARG A 151 -4.23 16.59 -13.48
C ARG A 151 -4.38 15.31 -12.67
N VAL A 152 -3.49 14.35 -12.92
CA VAL A 152 -3.42 13.09 -12.16
C VAL A 152 -2.04 12.92 -11.56
N GLY A 153 -1.97 12.78 -10.23
CA GLY A 153 -0.74 12.57 -9.48
C GLY A 153 -0.71 11.22 -8.75
N PHE A 154 0.39 11.00 -8.04
CA PHE A 154 0.61 9.87 -7.14
C PHE A 154 1.28 10.39 -5.87
N SER A 155 0.63 10.24 -4.74
CA SER A 155 1.14 10.70 -3.44
C SER A 155 2.21 9.77 -2.84
N GLY A 156 2.15 8.49 -3.18
CA GLY A 156 3.07 7.46 -2.70
C GLY A 156 2.51 6.59 -1.57
N ASP A 157 1.67 7.12 -0.70
CA ASP A 157 1.03 6.39 0.40
C ASP A 157 -0.31 7.03 0.79
N HIS A 158 -1.08 6.37 1.68
CA HIS A 158 -2.39 6.85 2.09
C HIS A 158 -2.33 8.10 2.97
N SER A 159 -1.35 8.21 3.87
CA SER A 159 -1.20 9.38 4.75
C SER A 159 -0.95 10.65 3.94
N ARG A 160 -0.07 10.58 2.94
CA ARG A 160 0.20 11.69 2.02
C ARG A 160 -1.00 12.03 1.15
N THR A 161 -1.78 11.02 0.70
CA THR A 161 -3.02 11.28 -0.03
C THR A 161 -3.98 12.11 0.81
N ILE A 162 -4.19 11.74 2.07
CA ILE A 162 -5.07 12.46 2.99
C ILE A 162 -4.56 13.89 3.22
N ALA A 163 -3.27 14.06 3.49
CA ALA A 163 -2.67 15.37 3.72
C ALA A 163 -2.81 16.30 2.49
N LEU A 164 -2.57 15.78 1.29
CA LEU A 164 -2.74 16.54 0.05
C LEU A 164 -4.19 16.97 -0.17
N VAL A 165 -5.16 16.10 0.07
CA VAL A 165 -6.57 16.46 -0.04
C VAL A 165 -6.99 17.45 1.04
N GLN A 166 -6.45 17.34 2.24
CA GLN A 166 -6.74 18.26 3.35
C GLN A 166 -6.18 19.66 3.10
N SER A 167 -5.09 19.77 2.38
CA SER A 167 -4.48 21.09 2.04
C SER A 167 -5.18 21.82 0.88
N GLY A 168 -6.03 21.18 0.11
CA GLY A 168 -6.77 21.77 -1.02
C GLY A 168 -6.05 21.53 -2.35
#